data_02fdd36928a9ddec0be2c7b6032d0ccc
#
_entry.id   02fdd36928a9ddec0be2c7b6032d0ccc
#
_cell.length_a   1.000
_cell.length_b   1.000
_cell.length_c   1.000
_cell.angle_alpha   90.00
_cell.angle_beta   90.00
_cell.angle_gamma   90.00
#
_symmetry.space_group_name_H-M   'P 1'
#
loop_
_entity.id
_entity.type
_entity.pdbx_description
1 polymer ?
#
loop_
_entity_poly.entity_id
_entity_poly.type
_entity_poly.pdbx_seq_one_letter_code
_entity_poly.pdbx_strand_id
1 'polypeptide(L)'
;VRSFFAEVYKRKVSFSDTKSHCVIKCKGYPNKKYFQGGKTIATFTNVATLSYNGTVVNSNVTTGEIQQTLAATKHSLANTYKQGDTLTYIVNIVNTGNTAFTNLTLTDNLGGYTYGAGTVYPLAYGGDVRYYINGALQTAPAVTAGPPMTITGINVPANSEAQIVYNATATAYAPLNIEGSITNSISITGDGITEPIAATETVNAASAPALDIEKSLSPTIVSENGQITYTFTVTNKGNTAVTQADDIVLRDVFNPILKNIGVTYNGTVLSNTLYTYNEATGVFETTAGAIEVPAATFATNTDGTVSVTPGTAVITVTGNI
;
A
#
# COMPACT_ATOMS: atom_id res chain seq x y z
N VAL A 1 -30.12 20.86 21.38
CA VAL A 1 -29.84 22.30 21.58
C VAL A 1 -28.65 22.43 22.52
N ARG A 2 -27.46 22.59 22.03
CA ARG A 2 -26.32 23.21 22.74
C ARG A 2 -25.43 23.87 21.69
N SER A 3 -25.45 25.18 21.72
CA SER A 3 -24.58 26.09 20.99
C SER A 3 -23.16 26.01 21.54
N PHE A 4 -22.16 25.90 20.67
CA PHE A 4 -20.77 26.19 21.02
C PHE A 4 -20.42 27.59 20.50
N PHE A 5 -20.15 28.50 21.43
CA PHE A 5 -19.56 29.79 21.16
C PHE A 5 -18.10 29.64 20.79
N ALA A 6 -17.70 30.21 19.66
CA ALA A 6 -16.30 30.40 19.29
C ALA A 6 -15.84 31.76 19.84
N GLU A 7 -14.88 31.72 20.77
CA GLU A 7 -14.20 32.91 21.26
C GLU A 7 -13.15 33.40 20.25
N VAL A 8 -13.36 34.57 19.70
CA VAL A 8 -12.42 35.23 18.80
C VAL A 8 -11.46 36.09 19.64
N TYR A 9 -10.20 35.63 19.76
CA TYR A 9 -9.13 36.43 20.33
C TYR A 9 -8.64 37.47 19.32
N LYS A 10 -9.00 38.77 19.54
CA LYS A 10 -8.42 39.91 18.85
C LYS A 10 -7.00 40.15 19.36
N ARG A 11 -5.97 39.89 18.55
CA ARG A 11 -4.64 40.50 18.76
C ARG A 11 -4.44 41.64 17.77
N LYS A 12 -4.15 42.84 18.32
CA LYS A 12 -3.66 44.00 17.59
C LYS A 12 -2.32 43.64 16.91
N VAL A 13 -2.22 43.85 15.61
CA VAL A 13 -0.97 43.80 14.86
C VAL A 13 -0.67 45.23 14.40
N SER A 14 0.47 45.77 14.83
CA SER A 14 1.02 47.05 14.30
C SER A 14 1.80 46.72 13.02
N PHE A 15 1.51 47.46 11.94
CA PHE A 15 2.25 47.39 10.69
C PHE A 15 3.51 48.26 10.78
N SER A 16 4.67 47.67 10.47
CA SER A 16 5.83 48.39 9.94
C SER A 16 6.17 47.77 8.58
N ASP A 17 6.32 48.64 7.61
CA ASP A 17 6.61 48.35 6.21
C ASP A 17 7.92 47.57 6.07
N THR A 18 7.87 46.33 5.60
CA THR A 18 8.84 45.70 4.70
C THR A 18 8.29 44.32 4.32
N LYS A 19 8.41 43.93 3.05
CA LYS A 19 7.93 42.72 2.41
C LYS A 19 8.16 41.45 3.28
N SER A 20 7.13 40.99 3.96
CA SER A 20 7.17 39.75 4.74
C SER A 20 5.96 38.88 4.40
N HIS A 21 6.23 37.68 3.94
CA HIS A 21 5.23 36.64 3.71
C HIS A 21 4.60 36.25 5.05
N CYS A 22 3.30 36.42 5.19
CA CYS A 22 2.56 35.97 6.36
C CYS A 22 2.28 34.44 6.24
N VAL A 23 2.98 33.64 7.01
CA VAL A 23 2.69 32.21 7.16
C VAL A 23 1.79 32.03 8.37
N ILE A 24 0.50 31.79 8.15
CA ILE A 24 -0.42 31.42 9.23
C ILE A 24 -0.25 29.92 9.51
N LYS A 25 0.43 29.61 10.62
CA LYS A 25 0.49 28.22 11.14
C LYS A 25 -0.79 27.93 11.93
N CYS A 26 -1.75 27.22 11.33
CA CYS A 26 -2.85 26.59 12.06
C CYS A 26 -2.35 25.27 12.66
N LYS A 27 -2.29 25.16 14.00
CA LYS A 27 -2.07 23.90 14.69
C LYS A 27 -3.35 23.05 14.57
N GLY A 28 -3.27 21.87 13.90
CA GLY A 28 -4.28 20.83 14.06
C GLY A 28 -4.89 20.20 12.81
N TYR A 29 -4.39 20.50 11.57
CA TYR A 29 -4.77 19.74 10.37
C TYR A 29 -3.52 19.33 9.60
N PRO A 30 -3.46 18.13 9.03
CA PRO A 30 -2.33 17.74 8.17
C PRO A 30 -2.27 18.72 7.00
N ASN A 31 -1.08 19.22 6.70
CA ASN A 31 -0.76 20.25 5.73
C ASN A 31 -1.53 20.04 4.41
N LYS A 32 -2.65 20.76 4.22
CA LYS A 32 -3.12 21.08 2.87
C LYS A 32 -2.05 21.99 2.27
N LYS A 33 -1.20 21.47 1.43
CA LYS A 33 -0.36 22.27 0.54
C LYS A 33 -1.32 23.02 -0.38
N TYR A 34 -1.65 24.26 -0.06
CA TYR A 34 -2.27 25.14 -1.04
C TYR A 34 -1.24 25.34 -2.15
N PHE A 35 -1.58 24.95 -3.36
CA PHE A 35 -0.83 25.29 -4.55
C PHE A 35 -0.85 26.82 -4.70
N GLN A 36 0.25 27.48 -4.36
CA GLN A 36 0.46 28.88 -4.70
C GLN A 36 1.01 28.96 -6.12
N GLY A 37 0.19 29.50 -7.03
CA GLY A 37 0.59 29.85 -8.39
C GLY A 37 0.84 28.64 -9.28
N GLY A 38 0.20 28.56 -10.43
CA GLY A 38 0.48 27.53 -11.42
C GLY A 38 1.96 27.50 -11.79
N LYS A 39 2.55 26.30 -11.93
CA LYS A 39 3.92 26.14 -12.44
C LYS A 39 3.93 26.62 -13.90
N THR A 40 4.81 27.58 -14.24
CA THR A 40 5.08 27.93 -15.65
C THR A 40 5.64 26.70 -16.34
N ILE A 41 4.93 26.19 -17.37
CA ILE A 41 5.31 24.98 -18.11
C ILE A 41 5.89 25.30 -19.49
N ALA A 42 5.61 26.48 -20.03
CA ALA A 42 6.18 26.97 -21.30
C ALA A 42 6.17 28.49 -21.38
N THR A 43 7.07 29.01 -22.18
CA THR A 43 7.03 30.40 -22.63
C THR A 43 6.85 30.43 -24.14
N PHE A 44 6.16 31.43 -24.65
CA PHE A 44 6.02 31.65 -26.09
C PHE A 44 6.37 33.09 -26.43
N THR A 45 6.83 33.30 -27.67
CA THR A 45 7.13 34.63 -28.20
C THR A 45 6.34 34.86 -29.46
N ASN A 46 5.96 36.12 -29.71
CA ASN A 46 5.30 36.51 -30.95
C ASN A 46 5.90 37.81 -31.49
N VAL A 47 6.03 37.86 -32.81
CA VAL A 47 6.53 39.02 -33.60
C VAL A 47 5.60 39.22 -34.78
N ALA A 48 5.12 40.46 -34.96
CA ALA A 48 4.38 40.83 -36.19
C ALA A 48 5.32 41.43 -37.21
N THR A 49 5.01 41.22 -38.50
CA THR A 49 5.73 41.89 -39.62
C THR A 49 4.78 42.79 -40.37
N LEU A 50 5.27 43.98 -40.72
CA LEU A 50 4.57 44.89 -41.63
C LEU A 50 5.37 45.01 -42.94
N SER A 51 4.74 44.75 -44.07
CA SER A 51 5.34 44.92 -45.38
C SER A 51 4.72 46.11 -46.09
N TYR A 52 5.57 47.03 -46.57
CA TYR A 52 5.16 48.23 -47.30
C TYR A 52 6.19 48.54 -48.41
N ASN A 53 5.75 48.66 -49.64
CA ASN A 53 6.59 48.99 -50.82
C ASN A 53 7.90 48.18 -50.91
N GLY A 54 7.85 46.89 -50.63
CA GLY A 54 9.04 45.99 -50.64
C GLY A 54 9.91 46.10 -49.38
N THR A 55 9.57 46.94 -48.43
CA THR A 55 10.25 47.03 -47.12
C THR A 55 9.48 46.24 -46.07
N VAL A 56 10.19 45.44 -45.27
CA VAL A 56 9.63 44.67 -44.14
C VAL A 56 10.12 45.27 -42.80
N VAL A 57 9.21 45.56 -41.92
CA VAL A 57 9.51 46.05 -40.56
C VAL A 57 8.91 45.05 -39.55
N ASN A 58 9.69 44.68 -38.56
CA ASN A 58 9.24 43.80 -37.51
C ASN A 58 8.83 44.61 -36.25
N SER A 59 7.81 44.13 -35.59
CA SER A 59 7.44 44.65 -34.26
C SER A 59 8.50 44.25 -33.20
N ASN A 60 8.37 44.78 -31.99
CA ASN A 60 9.03 44.19 -30.83
C ASN A 60 8.56 42.73 -30.62
N VAL A 61 9.39 41.92 -30.01
CA VAL A 61 9.02 40.57 -29.50
C VAL A 61 8.15 40.73 -28.28
N THR A 62 7.00 40.05 -28.27
CA THR A 62 6.19 39.87 -27.03
C THR A 62 6.41 38.49 -26.50
N THR A 63 6.45 38.35 -25.16
CA THR A 63 6.62 37.06 -24.47
C THR A 63 5.41 36.79 -23.60
N GLY A 64 4.88 35.57 -23.65
CA GLY A 64 3.83 35.07 -22.77
C GLY A 64 4.26 33.78 -22.05
N GLU A 65 3.56 33.43 -21.00
CA GLU A 65 3.78 32.21 -20.21
C GLU A 65 2.51 31.35 -20.19
N ILE A 66 2.69 30.06 -20.30
CA ILE A 66 1.64 29.06 -20.09
C ILE A 66 1.84 28.50 -18.66
N GLN A 67 0.82 28.64 -17.82
CA GLN A 67 0.82 28.10 -16.48
C GLN A 67 0.02 26.79 -16.40
N GLN A 68 0.56 25.81 -15.71
CA GLN A 68 -0.15 24.57 -15.39
C GLN A 68 -1.15 24.86 -14.28
N THR A 69 -2.44 24.70 -14.57
CA THR A 69 -3.53 24.94 -13.62
C THR A 69 -4.19 23.63 -13.16
N LEU A 70 -3.85 22.49 -13.78
CA LEU A 70 -4.30 21.18 -13.39
C LEU A 70 -3.17 20.44 -12.66
N ALA A 71 -3.50 19.84 -11.52
CA ALA A 71 -2.59 19.04 -10.71
C ALA A 71 -3.29 17.77 -10.25
N ALA A 72 -2.50 16.70 -10.00
CA ALA A 72 -3.04 15.46 -9.48
C ALA A 72 -2.22 14.96 -8.28
N THR A 73 -2.89 14.25 -7.38
CA THR A 73 -2.29 13.43 -6.33
C THR A 73 -2.91 12.05 -6.35
N LYS A 74 -2.16 11.05 -5.91
CA LYS A 74 -2.62 9.68 -5.78
C LYS A 74 -2.31 9.18 -4.39
N HIS A 75 -3.24 8.47 -3.77
CA HIS A 75 -3.10 7.89 -2.44
C HIS A 75 -3.74 6.51 -2.38
N SER A 76 -3.16 5.62 -1.61
CA SER A 76 -3.78 4.36 -1.18
C SER A 76 -4.40 4.54 0.22
N LEU A 77 -5.57 3.93 0.47
CA LEU A 77 -6.13 3.89 1.82
C LEU A 77 -5.37 2.92 2.73
N ALA A 78 -4.72 1.90 2.17
CA ALA A 78 -3.87 0.97 2.89
C ALA A 78 -2.40 1.39 2.75
N ASN A 79 -1.65 1.33 3.85
CA ASN A 79 -0.21 1.59 3.87
C ASN A 79 0.62 0.35 3.56
N THR A 80 0.01 -0.84 3.69
CA THR A 80 0.67 -2.14 3.46
C THR A 80 -0.25 -3.08 2.70
N TYR A 81 0.34 -4.12 2.07
CA TYR A 81 -0.39 -5.16 1.37
C TYR A 81 0.18 -6.55 1.64
N LYS A 82 -0.66 -7.56 1.43
CA LYS A 82 -0.33 -8.98 1.24
C LYS A 82 -0.79 -9.41 -0.15
N GLN A 83 -0.30 -10.54 -0.63
CA GLN A 83 -0.80 -11.10 -1.89
C GLN A 83 -2.31 -11.38 -1.79
N GLY A 84 -3.06 -10.96 -2.81
CA GLY A 84 -4.51 -11.10 -2.87
C GLY A 84 -5.29 -9.97 -2.18
N ASP A 85 -4.63 -9.08 -1.45
CA ASP A 85 -5.32 -7.92 -0.84
C ASP A 85 -5.85 -6.98 -1.91
N THR A 86 -7.00 -6.38 -1.60
CA THR A 86 -7.59 -5.30 -2.40
C THR A 86 -7.21 -3.96 -1.82
N LEU A 87 -6.50 -3.17 -2.62
CA LEU A 87 -6.09 -1.80 -2.30
C LEU A 87 -7.07 -0.81 -2.95
N THR A 88 -7.56 0.14 -2.16
CA THR A 88 -8.36 1.25 -2.68
C THR A 88 -7.48 2.45 -2.93
N TYR A 89 -7.43 2.90 -4.19
CA TYR A 89 -6.71 4.10 -4.60
C TYR A 89 -7.66 5.27 -4.78
N ILE A 90 -7.19 6.45 -4.39
CA ILE A 90 -7.86 7.74 -4.56
C ILE A 90 -6.94 8.63 -5.38
N VAL A 91 -7.44 9.11 -6.50
CA VAL A 91 -6.78 10.14 -7.31
C VAL A 91 -7.57 11.43 -7.20
N ASN A 92 -6.95 12.47 -6.68
CA ASN A 92 -7.51 13.81 -6.66
C ASN A 92 -6.91 14.63 -7.79
N ILE A 93 -7.76 15.29 -8.60
CA ILE A 93 -7.38 16.13 -9.72
C ILE A 93 -7.95 17.52 -9.44
N VAL A 94 -7.08 18.50 -9.26
CA VAL A 94 -7.47 19.88 -8.91
C VAL A 94 -7.22 20.80 -10.08
N ASN A 95 -8.27 21.49 -10.52
CA ASN A 95 -8.22 22.55 -11.54
C ASN A 95 -8.33 23.91 -10.86
N THR A 96 -7.22 24.65 -10.82
CA THR A 96 -7.18 26.03 -10.27
C THR A 96 -7.42 27.08 -11.35
N GLY A 97 -7.57 26.67 -12.61
CA GLY A 97 -7.84 27.57 -13.74
C GLY A 97 -9.31 27.94 -13.88
N ASN A 98 -9.56 28.95 -14.67
CA ASN A 98 -10.91 29.45 -15.00
C ASN A 98 -11.55 28.76 -16.22
N THR A 99 -10.89 27.75 -16.78
CA THR A 99 -11.37 26.96 -17.92
C THR A 99 -11.49 25.50 -17.50
N ALA A 100 -12.55 24.82 -17.91
CA ALA A 100 -12.73 23.38 -17.65
C ALA A 100 -11.79 22.55 -18.51
N PHE A 101 -11.33 21.42 -17.97
CA PHE A 101 -10.72 20.33 -18.73
C PHE A 101 -11.78 19.26 -18.99
N THR A 102 -11.87 18.78 -20.22
CA THR A 102 -12.87 17.80 -20.65
C THR A 102 -12.20 16.61 -21.35
N ASN A 103 -12.87 15.47 -21.34
CA ASN A 103 -12.42 14.25 -22.01
C ASN A 103 -11.00 13.82 -21.63
N LEU A 104 -10.62 14.04 -20.38
CA LEU A 104 -9.31 13.60 -19.90
C LEU A 104 -9.26 12.07 -19.81
N THR A 105 -8.07 11.54 -20.06
CA THR A 105 -7.72 10.14 -19.90
C THR A 105 -6.70 9.99 -18.78
N LEU A 106 -7.02 9.18 -17.78
CA LEU A 106 -6.11 8.73 -16.76
C LEU A 106 -5.61 7.34 -17.15
N THR A 107 -4.29 7.18 -17.25
CA THR A 107 -3.62 5.90 -17.43
C THR A 107 -2.91 5.52 -16.14
N ASP A 108 -3.19 4.32 -15.62
CA ASP A 108 -2.57 3.76 -14.41
C ASP A 108 -1.68 2.59 -14.82
N ASN A 109 -0.41 2.61 -14.41
CA ASN A 109 0.55 1.57 -14.76
C ASN A 109 0.39 0.28 -13.93
N LEU A 110 -0.55 0.23 -12.97
CA LEU A 110 -0.80 -0.91 -12.09
C LEU A 110 0.47 -1.42 -11.39
N GLY A 111 1.39 -0.51 -11.07
CA GLY A 111 2.67 -0.82 -10.45
C GLY A 111 3.65 -1.59 -11.35
N GLY A 112 3.41 -1.61 -12.68
CA GLY A 112 4.20 -2.38 -13.63
C GLY A 112 5.68 -2.09 -13.56
N TYR A 113 6.50 -3.16 -13.54
CA TYR A 113 7.97 -3.08 -13.54
C TYR A 113 8.57 -4.09 -14.51
N THR A 114 9.78 -3.77 -14.99
CA THR A 114 10.51 -4.65 -15.93
C THR A 114 11.00 -5.90 -15.23
N TYR A 115 10.69 -7.06 -15.80
CA TYR A 115 11.21 -8.36 -15.39
C TYR A 115 11.61 -9.18 -16.63
N GLY A 116 12.90 -9.56 -16.73
CA GLY A 116 13.43 -10.19 -17.93
C GLY A 116 13.25 -9.29 -19.17
N ALA A 117 12.65 -9.83 -20.23
CA ALA A 117 12.37 -9.08 -21.46
C ALA A 117 10.96 -8.44 -21.48
N GLY A 118 10.19 -8.55 -20.41
CA GLY A 118 8.79 -8.11 -20.34
C GLY A 118 8.51 -7.15 -19.19
N THR A 119 7.23 -6.86 -19.02
CA THR A 119 6.70 -6.12 -17.88
C THR A 119 5.74 -7.01 -17.11
N VAL A 120 5.89 -7.09 -15.79
CA VAL A 120 4.95 -7.75 -14.89
C VAL A 120 4.20 -6.72 -14.08
N TYR A 121 2.98 -7.06 -13.65
CA TYR A 121 2.07 -6.13 -13.01
C TYR A 121 1.66 -6.64 -11.63
N PRO A 122 2.20 -6.04 -10.55
CA PRO A 122 1.87 -6.42 -9.19
C PRO A 122 0.44 -6.09 -8.77
N LEU A 123 -0.26 -5.27 -9.55
CA LEU A 123 -1.68 -4.95 -9.36
C LEU A 123 -2.51 -5.35 -10.57
N ALA A 124 -3.74 -5.75 -10.30
CA ALA A 124 -4.80 -5.93 -11.30
C ALA A 124 -5.99 -5.04 -10.92
N TYR A 125 -6.64 -4.40 -11.91
CA TYR A 125 -7.85 -3.63 -11.66
C TYR A 125 -8.93 -4.50 -11.02
N GLY A 126 -9.45 -4.07 -9.86
CA GLY A 126 -10.43 -4.82 -9.06
C GLY A 126 -11.88 -4.34 -9.24
N GLY A 127 -12.11 -3.31 -10.05
CA GLY A 127 -13.46 -2.75 -10.26
C GLY A 127 -13.78 -1.54 -9.39
N ASP A 128 -15.08 -1.24 -9.28
CA ASP A 128 -15.68 -0.21 -8.40
C ASP A 128 -15.16 1.23 -8.62
N VAL A 129 -14.98 1.63 -9.89
CA VAL A 129 -14.64 3.02 -10.14
C VAL A 129 -15.77 3.95 -9.74
N ARG A 130 -15.44 4.96 -8.92
CA ARG A 130 -16.34 6.04 -8.52
C ARG A 130 -15.71 7.37 -8.85
N TYR A 131 -16.53 8.30 -9.30
CA TYR A 131 -16.11 9.61 -9.75
C TYR A 131 -16.92 10.70 -9.05
N TYR A 132 -16.23 11.67 -8.48
CA TYR A 132 -16.84 12.79 -7.76
C TYR A 132 -16.32 14.11 -8.32
N ILE A 133 -17.18 15.14 -8.33
CA ILE A 133 -16.80 16.54 -8.55
C ILE A 133 -17.22 17.34 -7.33
N ASN A 134 -16.27 18.02 -6.68
CA ASN A 134 -16.48 18.79 -5.46
C ASN A 134 -17.26 17.98 -4.39
N GLY A 135 -16.95 16.68 -4.25
CA GLY A 135 -17.59 15.76 -3.31
C GLY A 135 -18.94 15.20 -3.77
N ALA A 136 -19.52 15.66 -4.88
CA ALA A 136 -20.77 15.12 -5.42
C ALA A 136 -20.50 13.96 -6.38
N LEU A 137 -21.14 12.79 -6.14
CA LEU A 137 -21.02 11.61 -6.97
C LEU A 137 -21.53 11.90 -8.40
N GLN A 138 -20.77 11.48 -9.38
CA GLN A 138 -21.06 11.59 -10.81
C GLN A 138 -21.28 10.20 -11.45
N THR A 139 -21.72 10.19 -12.69
CA THR A 139 -21.74 8.97 -13.50
C THR A 139 -20.31 8.43 -13.61
N ALA A 140 -20.13 7.13 -13.38
CA ALA A 140 -18.82 6.48 -13.48
C ALA A 140 -18.25 6.63 -14.90
N PRO A 141 -16.97 7.01 -15.04
CA PRO A 141 -16.32 7.08 -16.35
C PRO A 141 -16.06 5.68 -16.92
N ALA A 142 -15.77 5.61 -18.23
CA ALA A 142 -15.46 4.34 -18.86
C ALA A 142 -14.06 3.84 -18.45
N VAL A 143 -13.94 2.54 -18.16
CA VAL A 143 -12.70 1.90 -17.73
C VAL A 143 -12.32 0.77 -18.67
N THR A 144 -11.06 0.75 -19.09
CA THR A 144 -10.40 -0.42 -19.69
C THR A 144 -9.43 -0.99 -18.66
N ALA A 145 -9.65 -2.23 -18.25
CA ALA A 145 -8.94 -2.83 -17.11
C ALA A 145 -7.40 -2.94 -17.30
N GLY A 146 -6.96 -3.06 -18.55
CA GLY A 146 -5.53 -3.11 -18.89
C GLY A 146 -4.88 -4.46 -18.66
N PRO A 147 -3.59 -4.53 -18.36
CA PRO A 147 -2.59 -3.48 -18.06
C PRO A 147 -1.98 -2.76 -19.29
N PRO A 148 -1.72 -1.46 -19.26
CA PRO A 148 -2.11 -0.52 -18.20
C PRO A 148 -3.62 -0.28 -18.14
N MET A 149 -4.16 0.09 -16.98
CA MET A 149 -5.56 0.49 -16.86
C MET A 149 -5.76 1.90 -17.39
N THR A 150 -6.88 2.13 -18.10
CA THR A 150 -7.26 3.48 -18.54
C THR A 150 -8.67 3.83 -18.11
N ILE A 151 -8.86 5.08 -17.66
CA ILE A 151 -10.14 5.68 -17.30
C ILE A 151 -10.34 6.90 -18.22
N THR A 152 -11.41 6.92 -19.01
CA THR A 152 -11.64 7.94 -20.04
C THR A 152 -12.93 8.73 -19.78
N GLY A 153 -13.00 9.94 -20.34
CA GLY A 153 -14.18 10.80 -20.20
C GLY A 153 -14.23 11.57 -18.88
N ILE A 154 -13.08 11.82 -18.27
CA ILE A 154 -12.97 12.59 -17.03
C ILE A 154 -13.09 14.08 -17.37
N ASN A 155 -13.95 14.79 -16.63
CA ASN A 155 -14.16 16.24 -16.79
C ASN A 155 -13.86 16.93 -15.45
N VAL A 156 -13.06 18.00 -15.48
CA VAL A 156 -12.73 18.79 -14.29
C VAL A 156 -13.13 20.24 -14.55
N PRO A 157 -14.27 20.71 -14.02
CA PRO A 157 -14.72 22.09 -14.21
C PRO A 157 -13.70 23.12 -13.74
N ALA A 158 -13.86 24.36 -14.17
CA ALA A 158 -13.05 25.48 -13.68
C ALA A 158 -13.16 25.60 -12.14
N ASN A 159 -12.06 25.91 -11.48
CA ASN A 159 -11.98 26.11 -10.02
C ASN A 159 -12.62 24.95 -9.22
N SER A 160 -12.39 23.72 -9.64
CA SER A 160 -13.01 22.52 -9.09
C SER A 160 -12.00 21.40 -8.82
N GLU A 161 -12.42 20.45 -7.98
CA GLU A 161 -11.72 19.21 -7.70
C GLU A 161 -12.52 18.04 -8.23
N ALA A 162 -11.86 17.13 -8.95
CA ALA A 162 -12.39 15.82 -9.31
C ALA A 162 -11.68 14.75 -8.49
N GLN A 163 -12.41 13.75 -8.02
CA GLN A 163 -11.86 12.62 -7.29
C GLN A 163 -12.29 11.31 -7.97
N ILE A 164 -11.32 10.43 -8.21
CA ILE A 164 -11.54 9.10 -8.76
C ILE A 164 -11.11 8.10 -7.71
N VAL A 165 -12.00 7.17 -7.36
CA VAL A 165 -11.74 6.08 -6.42
C VAL A 165 -11.91 4.77 -7.16
N TYR A 166 -10.95 3.85 -7.03
CA TYR A 166 -11.00 2.52 -7.64
C TYR A 166 -10.23 1.51 -6.80
N ASN A 167 -10.53 0.23 -7.03
CA ASN A 167 -9.88 -0.89 -6.37
C ASN A 167 -8.88 -1.57 -7.31
N ALA A 168 -7.77 -2.03 -6.72
CA ALA A 168 -6.79 -2.87 -7.39
C ALA A 168 -6.34 -4.00 -6.45
N THR A 169 -6.20 -5.21 -6.99
CA THR A 169 -5.84 -6.40 -6.21
C THR A 169 -4.37 -6.72 -6.40
N ALA A 170 -3.65 -6.99 -5.31
CA ALA A 170 -2.27 -7.44 -5.33
C ALA A 170 -2.16 -8.84 -5.94
N THR A 171 -1.41 -8.95 -7.03
CA THR A 171 -1.28 -10.18 -7.84
C THR A 171 -0.14 -11.09 -7.34
N ALA A 172 0.07 -12.22 -8.01
CA ALA A 172 1.23 -13.09 -7.79
C ALA A 172 2.59 -12.44 -8.12
N TYR A 173 2.58 -11.28 -8.79
CA TYR A 173 3.79 -10.52 -9.12
C TYR A 173 4.15 -9.46 -8.07
N ALA A 174 3.34 -9.31 -7.02
CA ALA A 174 3.59 -8.36 -5.95
C ALA A 174 4.78 -8.81 -5.09
N PRO A 175 5.82 -7.97 -4.88
CA PRO A 175 6.94 -8.29 -3.99
C PRO A 175 6.47 -8.46 -2.55
N LEU A 176 6.85 -9.58 -1.88
CA LEU A 176 6.37 -9.92 -0.53
C LEU A 176 7.46 -9.95 0.54
N ASN A 177 8.73 -9.79 0.16
CA ASN A 177 9.84 -9.66 1.13
C ASN A 177 9.69 -8.39 1.98
N ILE A 178 10.42 -8.30 3.06
CA ILE A 178 10.32 -7.20 4.04
C ILE A 178 10.54 -5.80 3.42
N GLU A 179 11.39 -5.71 2.39
CA GLU A 179 11.65 -4.47 1.63
C GLU A 179 10.72 -4.33 0.40
N GLY A 180 9.79 -5.27 0.22
CA GLY A 180 8.88 -5.30 -0.92
C GLY A 180 7.95 -4.09 -0.94
N SER A 181 7.73 -3.53 -2.13
CA SER A 181 6.80 -2.43 -2.32
C SER A 181 6.21 -2.43 -3.72
N ILE A 182 5.05 -1.79 -3.85
CA ILE A 182 4.39 -1.51 -5.13
C ILE A 182 4.35 0.00 -5.30
N THR A 183 5.06 0.50 -6.32
CA THR A 183 4.99 1.90 -6.73
C THR A 183 4.05 2.01 -7.91
N ASN A 184 2.86 2.55 -7.65
CA ASN A 184 1.78 2.68 -8.62
C ASN A 184 1.64 4.12 -9.09
N SER A 185 1.80 4.36 -10.40
CA SER A 185 1.83 5.68 -11.02
C SER A 185 0.67 5.88 -11.97
N ILE A 186 0.14 7.09 -11.99
CA ILE A 186 -0.83 7.55 -12.98
C ILE A 186 -0.23 8.62 -13.89
N SER A 187 -0.77 8.71 -15.09
CA SER A 187 -0.54 9.79 -16.04
C SER A 187 -1.89 10.28 -16.57
N ILE A 188 -2.13 11.58 -16.51
CA ILE A 188 -3.35 12.22 -17.03
C ILE A 188 -2.99 13.00 -18.29
N THR A 189 -3.70 12.74 -19.37
CA THR A 189 -3.57 13.40 -20.66
C THR A 189 -4.94 13.84 -21.19
N GLY A 190 -4.97 14.68 -22.18
CA GLY A 190 -6.22 15.14 -22.84
C GLY A 190 -6.12 16.56 -23.36
N ASP A 191 -7.25 17.07 -23.81
CA ASP A 191 -7.32 18.41 -24.41
C ASP A 191 -6.95 19.49 -23.41
N GLY A 192 -6.08 20.41 -23.82
CA GLY A 192 -5.59 21.50 -23.00
C GLY A 192 -4.43 21.14 -22.06
N ILE A 193 -4.00 19.86 -22.06
CA ILE A 193 -2.81 19.41 -21.32
C ILE A 193 -1.62 19.37 -22.29
N THR A 194 -0.62 20.22 -22.07
CA THR A 194 0.61 20.25 -22.89
C THR A 194 1.64 19.20 -22.45
N GLU A 195 1.71 18.91 -21.15
CA GLU A 195 2.59 17.90 -20.56
C GLU A 195 1.76 16.98 -19.66
N PRO A 196 1.92 15.64 -19.75
CA PRO A 196 1.18 14.70 -18.92
C PRO A 196 1.33 15.02 -17.43
N ILE A 197 0.21 14.95 -16.70
CA ILE A 197 0.21 15.17 -15.26
C ILE A 197 0.34 13.84 -14.55
N ALA A 198 1.44 13.64 -13.85
CA ALA A 198 1.74 12.39 -13.15
C ALA A 198 1.52 12.50 -11.65
N ALA A 199 1.11 11.39 -11.04
CA ALA A 199 1.12 11.20 -9.58
C ALA A 199 1.46 9.74 -9.27
N THR A 200 2.10 9.52 -8.14
CA THR A 200 2.62 8.21 -7.74
C THR A 200 2.32 7.95 -6.27
N GLU A 201 1.99 6.71 -5.96
CA GLU A 201 1.82 6.20 -4.61
C GLU A 201 2.61 4.92 -4.43
N THR A 202 3.23 4.74 -3.25
CA THR A 202 3.97 3.53 -2.90
C THR A 202 3.33 2.89 -1.67
N VAL A 203 3.01 1.60 -1.78
CA VAL A 203 2.49 0.78 -0.69
C VAL A 203 3.50 -0.34 -0.43
N ASN A 204 3.84 -0.59 0.83
CA ASN A 204 4.84 -1.57 1.23
C ASN A 204 4.22 -2.94 1.48
N ALA A 205 4.99 -4.01 1.34
CA ALA A 205 4.59 -5.33 1.82
C ALA A 205 4.35 -5.29 3.34
N ALA A 206 3.33 -5.99 3.82
CA ALA A 206 3.07 -6.09 5.25
C ALA A 206 4.24 -6.79 5.95
N SER A 207 4.76 -6.18 7.01
CA SER A 207 5.85 -6.75 7.83
C SER A 207 5.23 -7.39 9.06
N ALA A 208 4.94 -8.69 8.97
CA ALA A 208 4.35 -9.46 10.05
C ALA A 208 4.57 -10.97 9.84
N PRO A 209 4.63 -11.79 10.92
CA PRO A 209 4.51 -13.22 10.81
C PRO A 209 3.09 -13.62 10.37
N ALA A 210 2.95 -14.77 9.72
CA ALA A 210 1.68 -15.38 9.33
C ALA A 210 1.72 -16.85 9.70
N LEU A 211 1.36 -17.16 10.95
CA LEU A 211 1.49 -18.48 11.53
C LEU A 211 0.28 -19.37 11.22
N ASP A 212 0.57 -20.65 11.01
CA ASP A 212 -0.36 -21.76 10.95
C ASP A 212 0.22 -22.92 11.75
N ILE A 213 -0.62 -23.81 12.29
CA ILE A 213 -0.21 -24.97 13.07
C ILE A 213 -0.94 -26.23 12.62
N GLU A 214 -0.18 -27.29 12.39
CA GLU A 214 -0.71 -28.63 12.13
C GLU A 214 -0.27 -29.60 13.22
N LYS A 215 -1.17 -30.47 13.65
CA LYS A 215 -0.90 -31.52 14.63
C LYS A 215 -1.06 -32.90 13.98
N SER A 216 -0.10 -33.77 14.17
CA SER A 216 -0.16 -35.19 13.75
C SER A 216 0.20 -36.12 14.90
N LEU A 217 -0.11 -37.40 14.72
CA LEU A 217 0.09 -38.46 15.70
C LEU A 217 0.68 -39.72 15.02
N SER A 218 1.68 -40.32 15.62
CA SER A 218 2.28 -41.57 15.18
C SER A 218 2.77 -42.44 16.38
N PRO A 219 2.50 -43.75 16.37
CA PRO A 219 1.59 -44.48 15.50
C PRO A 219 0.12 -44.12 15.81
N THR A 220 -0.78 -44.32 14.84
CA THR A 220 -2.23 -44.14 15.05
C THR A 220 -2.92 -45.29 15.76
N ILE A 221 -2.26 -46.46 15.79
CA ILE A 221 -2.68 -47.66 16.55
C ILE A 221 -1.57 -48.02 17.50
N VAL A 222 -1.86 -48.10 18.77
CA VAL A 222 -0.89 -48.34 19.83
C VAL A 222 -1.50 -49.35 20.84
N SER A 223 -0.65 -50.22 21.41
CA SER A 223 -1.03 -51.16 22.50
C SER A 223 -1.07 -50.41 23.84
N GLU A 224 -1.71 -51.02 24.84
CA GLU A 224 -1.62 -50.60 26.23
C GLU A 224 -0.14 -50.43 26.65
N ASN A 225 0.20 -49.36 27.33
CA ASN A 225 1.58 -48.95 27.67
C ASN A 225 2.49 -48.71 26.47
N GLY A 226 1.94 -48.61 25.27
CA GLY A 226 2.70 -48.27 24.07
C GLY A 226 3.12 -46.80 24.03
N GLN A 227 4.09 -46.50 23.16
CA GLN A 227 4.61 -45.17 22.99
C GLN A 227 3.94 -44.47 21.81
N ILE A 228 3.58 -43.23 21.95
CA ILE A 228 3.08 -42.38 20.89
C ILE A 228 3.85 -41.03 20.82
N THR A 229 3.88 -40.47 19.63
CA THR A 229 4.48 -39.18 19.37
C THR A 229 3.46 -38.23 18.73
N TYR A 230 3.16 -37.13 19.38
CA TYR A 230 2.48 -36.00 18.79
C TYR A 230 3.52 -35.07 18.14
N THR A 231 3.26 -34.69 16.91
CA THR A 231 4.08 -33.70 16.17
C THR A 231 3.26 -32.46 15.90
N PHE A 232 3.76 -31.32 16.30
CA PHE A 232 3.22 -30.01 16.00
C PHE A 232 4.15 -29.35 15.00
N THR A 233 3.64 -29.05 13.81
CA THR A 233 4.36 -28.31 12.77
C THR A 233 3.80 -26.91 12.73
N VAL A 234 4.60 -25.93 13.15
CA VAL A 234 4.26 -24.51 13.03
C VAL A 234 4.90 -23.97 11.77
N THR A 235 4.10 -23.37 10.90
CA THR A 235 4.56 -22.74 9.66
C THR A 235 4.37 -21.22 9.74
N ASN A 236 5.35 -20.49 9.21
CA ASN A 236 5.26 -19.03 9.09
C ASN A 236 5.34 -18.67 7.60
N LYS A 237 4.24 -18.15 7.04
CA LYS A 237 4.14 -17.68 5.65
C LYS A 237 4.43 -16.18 5.54
N GLY A 238 4.66 -15.49 6.66
CA GLY A 238 4.99 -14.07 6.71
C GLY A 238 6.48 -13.79 6.54
N ASN A 239 6.80 -12.55 6.20
CA ASN A 239 8.17 -12.08 5.94
C ASN A 239 8.94 -11.68 7.22
N THR A 240 8.35 -11.86 8.38
CA THR A 240 8.96 -11.57 9.68
C THR A 240 9.03 -12.85 10.49
N ALA A 241 10.19 -13.14 11.09
CA ALA A 241 10.35 -14.27 11.99
C ALA A 241 9.57 -14.02 13.30
N VAL A 242 9.16 -15.12 13.91
CA VAL A 242 8.76 -15.12 15.33
C VAL A 242 10.00 -15.44 16.16
N THR A 243 10.30 -14.56 17.08
CA THR A 243 11.46 -14.62 17.97
C THR A 243 11.04 -14.85 19.41
N GLN A 244 12.01 -15.04 20.30
CA GLN A 244 11.75 -15.16 21.72
C GLN A 244 10.94 -13.98 22.30
N ALA A 245 11.12 -12.77 21.75
CA ALA A 245 10.44 -11.56 22.23
C ALA A 245 8.94 -11.49 21.87
N ASP A 246 8.47 -12.40 21.01
CA ASP A 246 7.05 -12.47 20.62
C ASP A 246 6.23 -13.35 21.56
N ASP A 247 6.87 -13.97 22.57
CA ASP A 247 6.28 -14.70 23.70
C ASP A 247 5.23 -15.76 23.29
N ILE A 248 5.42 -16.43 22.14
CA ILE A 248 4.46 -17.46 21.71
C ILE A 248 4.50 -18.67 22.63
N VAL A 249 3.34 -19.28 22.84
CA VAL A 249 3.12 -20.44 23.68
C VAL A 249 2.37 -21.52 22.90
N LEU A 250 2.90 -22.75 22.88
CA LEU A 250 2.18 -23.93 22.40
C LEU A 250 1.52 -24.60 23.59
N ARG A 251 0.19 -24.78 23.54
CA ARG A 251 -0.58 -25.47 24.56
C ARG A 251 -1.39 -26.61 23.97
N ASP A 252 -1.38 -27.77 24.65
CA ASP A 252 -2.21 -28.93 24.32
C ASP A 252 -2.73 -29.62 25.59
N VAL A 253 -3.74 -30.44 25.45
CA VAL A 253 -4.25 -31.33 26.50
C VAL A 253 -4.29 -32.73 25.91
N PHE A 254 -3.32 -33.57 26.30
CA PHE A 254 -3.23 -34.91 25.75
C PHE A 254 -4.33 -35.84 26.31
N ASN A 255 -5.01 -36.50 25.40
CA ASN A 255 -5.95 -37.57 25.69
C ASN A 255 -5.71 -38.74 24.71
N PRO A 256 -5.22 -39.91 25.17
CA PRO A 256 -4.91 -40.27 26.57
C PRO A 256 -3.78 -39.44 27.18
N ILE A 257 -3.78 -39.36 28.53
CA ILE A 257 -2.71 -38.71 29.28
C ILE A 257 -1.40 -39.48 29.08
N LEU A 258 -0.34 -38.76 28.71
CA LEU A 258 0.98 -39.37 28.50
C LEU A 258 1.77 -39.46 29.81
N LYS A 259 2.61 -40.47 29.90
CA LYS A 259 3.60 -40.64 30.97
C LYS A 259 5.02 -40.58 30.42
N ASN A 260 5.96 -40.13 31.25
CA ASN A 260 7.38 -40.08 30.89
C ASN A 260 7.63 -39.37 29.56
N ILE A 261 7.11 -38.16 29.42
CA ILE A 261 7.23 -37.44 28.16
C ILE A 261 8.67 -36.98 27.86
N GLY A 262 9.04 -37.09 26.58
CA GLY A 262 10.21 -36.44 25.99
C GLY A 262 9.77 -35.41 24.97
N VAL A 263 10.36 -34.22 25.03
CA VAL A 263 10.01 -33.12 24.12
C VAL A 263 11.22 -32.75 23.29
N THR A 264 11.00 -32.57 21.97
CA THR A 264 12.03 -31.99 21.09
C THR A 264 11.53 -30.78 20.38
N TYR A 265 12.44 -29.89 20.06
CA TYR A 265 12.25 -28.73 19.21
C TYR A 265 13.24 -28.79 18.04
N ASN A 266 12.75 -28.81 16.82
CA ASN A 266 13.54 -29.00 15.58
C ASN A 266 14.53 -30.17 15.69
N GLY A 267 14.06 -31.29 16.27
CA GLY A 267 14.86 -32.53 16.45
C GLY A 267 15.84 -32.49 17.62
N THR A 268 16.01 -31.39 18.32
CA THR A 268 16.87 -31.27 19.52
C THR A 268 16.02 -31.36 20.79
N VAL A 269 16.51 -32.05 21.81
CA VAL A 269 15.80 -32.16 23.10
C VAL A 269 15.55 -30.77 23.69
N LEU A 270 14.28 -30.47 23.96
CA LEU A 270 13.89 -29.23 24.62
C LEU A 270 14.10 -29.37 26.13
N SER A 271 14.77 -28.38 26.75
CA SER A 271 14.97 -28.38 28.20
C SER A 271 13.62 -28.39 28.94
N ASN A 272 13.53 -29.16 30.02
CA ASN A 272 12.35 -29.21 30.86
C ASN A 272 12.05 -27.88 31.61
N THR A 273 12.95 -26.90 31.54
CA THR A 273 12.72 -25.52 32.00
C THR A 273 11.92 -24.68 31.00
N LEU A 274 11.78 -25.15 29.74
CA LEU A 274 11.13 -24.45 28.64
C LEU A 274 9.71 -24.98 28.34
N TYR A 275 9.20 -25.91 29.18
CA TYR A 275 7.81 -26.37 29.10
C TYR A 275 7.35 -26.86 30.48
N THR A 276 6.05 -26.98 30.63
CA THR A 276 5.39 -27.64 31.76
C THR A 276 4.50 -28.76 31.25
N TYR A 277 4.40 -29.84 32.01
CA TYR A 277 3.48 -30.92 31.79
C TYR A 277 2.87 -31.41 33.10
N ASN A 278 1.54 -31.52 33.14
CA ASN A 278 0.82 -32.03 34.29
C ASN A 278 0.28 -33.45 33.99
N GLU A 279 0.94 -34.45 34.53
CA GLU A 279 0.57 -35.89 34.33
C GLU A 279 -0.82 -36.28 34.92
N ALA A 280 -1.41 -35.42 35.78
CA ALA A 280 -2.76 -35.70 36.30
C ALA A 280 -3.85 -35.17 35.36
N THR A 281 -3.57 -34.18 34.56
CA THR A 281 -4.55 -33.48 33.70
C THR A 281 -4.24 -33.59 32.22
N GLY A 282 -3.05 -34.05 31.83
CA GLY A 282 -2.59 -34.11 30.43
C GLY A 282 -2.23 -32.75 29.82
N VAL A 283 -2.24 -31.68 30.61
CA VAL A 283 -1.93 -30.33 30.12
C VAL A 283 -0.45 -30.19 29.86
N PHE A 284 -0.10 -29.88 28.64
CA PHE A 284 1.23 -29.51 28.16
C PHE A 284 1.23 -28.04 27.74
N GLU A 285 2.28 -27.32 28.10
CA GLU A 285 2.42 -25.91 27.72
C GLU A 285 3.91 -25.54 27.65
N THR A 286 4.35 -24.91 26.55
CA THR A 286 5.69 -24.32 26.47
C THR A 286 5.75 -23.01 27.24
N THR A 287 6.93 -22.65 27.76
CA THR A 287 7.12 -21.30 28.32
C THR A 287 7.08 -20.28 27.20
N ALA A 288 6.67 -19.05 27.53
CA ALA A 288 6.69 -17.93 26.58
C ALA A 288 8.08 -17.74 25.98
N GLY A 289 8.15 -17.58 24.66
CA GLY A 289 9.39 -17.43 23.90
C GLY A 289 10.28 -18.67 23.78
N ALA A 290 9.79 -19.87 24.18
CA ALA A 290 10.55 -21.12 24.03
C ALA A 290 10.60 -21.62 22.58
N ILE A 291 9.71 -21.11 21.73
CA ILE A 291 9.58 -21.48 20.31
C ILE A 291 9.84 -20.27 19.47
N GLU A 292 10.72 -20.39 18.48
CA GLU A 292 10.98 -19.41 17.44
C GLU A 292 10.57 -20.01 16.09
N VAL A 293 10.02 -19.21 15.20
CA VAL A 293 9.64 -19.67 13.86
C VAL A 293 10.28 -18.75 12.83
N PRO A 294 11.18 -19.26 11.97
CA PRO A 294 11.81 -18.45 10.94
C PRO A 294 10.78 -17.73 10.05
N ALA A 295 11.15 -16.59 9.49
CA ALA A 295 10.38 -15.97 8.43
C ALA A 295 10.30 -16.88 7.19
N ALA A 296 9.27 -16.72 6.38
CA ALA A 296 9.24 -17.27 5.03
C ALA A 296 10.35 -16.67 4.16
N THR A 297 10.82 -17.44 3.19
CA THR A 297 11.67 -16.95 2.11
C THR A 297 10.85 -16.74 0.85
N PHE A 298 11.18 -15.69 0.11
CA PHE A 298 10.48 -15.29 -1.12
C PHE A 298 11.46 -15.35 -2.29
N ALA A 299 11.05 -16.02 -3.37
CA ALA A 299 11.84 -16.11 -4.59
C ALA A 299 11.01 -15.66 -5.78
N THR A 300 11.62 -14.90 -6.69
CA THR A 300 10.97 -14.55 -7.95
C THR A 300 11.23 -15.67 -8.96
N ASN A 301 10.16 -16.25 -9.48
CA ASN A 301 10.19 -17.31 -10.48
C ASN A 301 10.60 -16.76 -11.85
N THR A 302 10.90 -17.64 -12.80
CA THR A 302 11.30 -17.25 -14.17
C THR A 302 10.21 -16.49 -14.94
N ASP A 303 8.94 -16.63 -14.56
CA ASP A 303 7.80 -15.92 -15.11
C ASP A 303 7.49 -14.59 -14.39
N GLY A 304 8.29 -14.26 -13.37
CA GLY A 304 8.14 -13.04 -12.56
C GLY A 304 7.19 -13.17 -11.37
N THR A 305 6.50 -14.29 -11.21
CA THR A 305 5.67 -14.53 -10.01
C THR A 305 6.53 -14.72 -8.77
N VAL A 306 5.97 -14.39 -7.60
CA VAL A 306 6.64 -14.57 -6.31
C VAL A 306 6.17 -15.87 -5.66
N SER A 307 7.12 -16.79 -5.41
CA SER A 307 6.90 -18.01 -4.63
C SER A 307 7.29 -17.79 -3.17
N VAL A 308 6.55 -18.46 -2.27
CA VAL A 308 6.75 -18.40 -0.81
C VAL A 308 7.14 -19.77 -0.30
N THR A 309 8.30 -19.86 0.34
CA THR A 309 8.70 -21.06 1.10
C THR A 309 8.55 -20.72 2.58
N PRO A 310 7.57 -21.32 3.30
CA PRO A 310 7.34 -21.00 4.70
C PRO A 310 8.55 -21.34 5.58
N GLY A 311 8.79 -20.53 6.60
CA GLY A 311 9.61 -20.90 7.73
C GLY A 311 8.87 -21.94 8.57
N THR A 312 9.58 -22.89 9.16
CA THR A 312 8.96 -23.98 9.93
C THR A 312 9.65 -24.19 11.27
N ALA A 313 8.85 -24.56 12.27
CA ALA A 313 9.31 -25.08 13.55
C ALA A 313 8.54 -26.34 13.88
N VAL A 314 9.24 -27.37 14.32
CA VAL A 314 8.64 -28.68 14.63
C VAL A 314 8.87 -29.01 16.10
N ILE A 315 7.77 -29.22 16.83
CA ILE A 315 7.79 -29.66 18.22
C ILE A 315 7.25 -31.09 18.26
N THR A 316 7.99 -32.03 18.87
CA THR A 316 7.48 -33.37 19.13
C THR A 316 7.32 -33.60 20.63
N VAL A 317 6.24 -34.25 21.00
CA VAL A 317 6.02 -34.77 22.36
C VAL A 317 5.78 -36.26 22.27
N THR A 318 6.73 -37.05 22.79
CA THR A 318 6.68 -38.51 22.84
C THR A 318 6.42 -38.93 24.25
N GLY A 319 5.52 -39.90 24.46
CA GLY A 319 5.22 -40.44 25.78
C GLY A 319 4.52 -41.79 25.71
N ASN A 320 4.41 -42.43 26.85
CA ASN A 320 3.70 -43.72 27.00
C ASN A 320 2.23 -43.47 27.40
N ILE A 321 1.32 -44.29 26.92
CA ILE A 321 -0.10 -44.28 27.32
C ILE A 321 -0.28 -45.00 28.63
#